data_01c4ad23f61212469fa84cea66c04acf
#
_entry.id   01c4ad23f61212469fa84cea66c04acf
#
_cell.length_a   1.000
_cell.length_b   1.000
_cell.length_c   1.000
_cell.angle_alpha   90.00
_cell.angle_beta   90.00
_cell.angle_gamma   90.00
#
_symmetry.space_group_name_H-M   'P 1'
#
loop_
_entity.id
_entity.type
_entity.pdbx_description
1 polymer ?
#
loop_
_entity_poly.entity_id
_entity_poly.type
_entity_poly.pdbx_seq_one_letter_code
_entity_poly.pdbx_strand_id
1 'polypeptide(L)'
;MIYVNDNYGDFAATREDIVRQALDGKHPELVKPILPEQDRAFLEKVRHSAFYATPLSYLLTQLETKRIILTGQVTEQCILYSALDAYVRHFEVTVPSDAVAHIDADLGTAALRMMKSNMRATVARTADCLS
;
A
#
# COMPACT_ATOMS: atom_id res chain seq x y z
N MET A 1 9.74 -1.99 6.96
CA MET A 1 8.70 -2.21 5.93
C MET A 1 7.53 -2.95 6.56
N ILE A 2 6.31 -2.63 6.17
CA ILE A 2 5.08 -3.30 6.59
C ILE A 2 4.38 -3.76 5.32
N TYR A 3 4.06 -5.04 5.23
CA TYR A 3 3.29 -5.61 4.14
C TYR A 3 1.81 -5.63 4.51
N VAL A 4 0.95 -5.14 3.63
CA VAL A 4 -0.49 -5.12 3.85
C VAL A 4 -1.17 -5.70 2.62
N ASN A 5 -1.86 -6.83 2.80
CA ASN A 5 -2.51 -7.53 1.70
C ASN A 5 -3.98 -7.79 2.00
N ASP A 6 -4.80 -7.71 0.96
CA ASP A 6 -6.21 -8.08 1.04
C ASP A 6 -6.38 -9.59 1.20
N ASN A 7 -7.33 -10.03 2.00
CA ASN A 7 -7.66 -11.45 2.12
C ASN A 7 -8.71 -11.91 1.11
N TYR A 8 -9.25 -10.99 0.31
CA TYR A 8 -10.29 -11.25 -0.70
C TYR A 8 -11.51 -12.04 -0.18
N GLY A 9 -11.82 -11.83 1.11
CA GLY A 9 -12.96 -12.51 1.77
C GLY A 9 -12.65 -13.91 2.30
N ASP A 10 -11.43 -14.40 2.14
CA ASP A 10 -10.99 -15.67 2.72
C ASP A 10 -10.33 -15.43 4.09
N PHE A 11 -11.14 -15.52 5.14
CA PHE A 11 -10.69 -15.32 6.51
C PHE A 11 -9.90 -16.50 7.09
N ALA A 12 -9.82 -17.61 6.36
CA ALA A 12 -8.99 -18.75 6.72
C ALA A 12 -7.60 -18.73 6.05
N ALA A 13 -7.41 -17.83 5.08
CA ALA A 13 -6.14 -17.70 4.38
C ALA A 13 -5.01 -17.29 5.32
N THR A 14 -3.89 -17.99 5.24
CA THR A 14 -2.66 -17.63 5.92
C THR A 14 -1.82 -16.67 5.05
N ARG A 15 -0.77 -16.10 5.63
CA ARG A 15 0.25 -15.34 4.89
C ARG A 15 0.81 -16.17 3.72
N GLU A 16 1.10 -17.43 3.97
CA GLU A 16 1.65 -18.37 2.98
C GLU A 16 0.66 -18.61 1.84
N ASP A 17 -0.63 -18.69 2.15
CA ASP A 17 -1.69 -18.84 1.14
C ASP A 17 -1.78 -17.62 0.23
N ILE A 18 -1.72 -16.42 0.79
CA ILE A 18 -1.74 -15.15 0.05
C ILE A 18 -0.51 -15.05 -0.87
N VAL A 19 0.68 -15.38 -0.35
CA VAL A 19 1.93 -15.41 -1.13
C VAL A 19 1.83 -16.42 -2.27
N ARG A 20 1.33 -17.62 -2.00
CA ARG A 20 1.16 -18.68 -3.01
C ARG A 20 0.20 -18.24 -4.12
N GLN A 21 -0.95 -17.66 -3.76
CA GLN A 21 -1.91 -17.14 -4.75
C GLN A 21 -1.28 -16.08 -5.67
N ALA A 22 -0.46 -15.18 -5.10
CA ALA A 22 0.25 -14.18 -5.88
C ALA A 22 1.28 -14.81 -6.85
N LEU A 23 1.99 -15.85 -6.41
CA LEU A 23 2.97 -16.57 -7.23
C LEU A 23 2.32 -17.43 -8.30
N ASP A 24 1.09 -17.91 -8.08
CA ASP A 24 0.31 -18.69 -9.04
C ASP A 24 -0.39 -17.80 -10.09
N GLY A 25 -0.24 -16.50 -9.99
CA GLY A 25 -0.77 -15.53 -10.96
C GLY A 25 -0.02 -15.54 -12.29
N LYS A 26 -0.42 -14.62 -13.19
CA LYS A 26 0.14 -14.55 -14.55
C LYS A 26 1.61 -14.13 -14.62
N HIS A 27 2.10 -13.41 -13.61
CA HIS A 27 3.41 -12.76 -13.61
C HIS A 27 4.18 -13.02 -12.31
N PRO A 28 4.51 -14.30 -12.00
CA PRO A 28 5.25 -14.61 -10.77
C PRO A 28 6.64 -13.96 -10.73
N GLU A 29 7.23 -13.66 -11.88
CA GLU A 29 8.52 -12.96 -12.00
C GLU A 29 8.49 -11.55 -11.41
N LEU A 30 7.33 -10.89 -11.40
CA LEU A 30 7.14 -9.57 -10.80
C LEU A 30 6.88 -9.66 -9.28
N VAL A 31 6.36 -10.78 -8.81
CA VAL A 31 6.04 -11.01 -7.40
C VAL A 31 7.27 -11.41 -6.59
N LYS A 32 8.13 -12.26 -7.16
CA LYS A 32 9.31 -12.81 -6.47
C LYS A 32 10.20 -11.74 -5.82
N PRO A 33 10.52 -10.61 -6.48
CA PRO A 33 11.39 -9.58 -5.88
C PRO A 33 10.77 -8.84 -4.69
N ILE A 34 9.45 -8.90 -4.54
CA ILE A 34 8.71 -8.14 -3.51
C ILE A 34 8.05 -9.05 -2.48
N LEU A 35 8.44 -10.31 -2.41
CA LEU A 35 7.91 -11.26 -1.41
C LEU A 35 8.13 -10.73 0.01
N PRO A 36 7.15 -10.93 0.91
CA PRO A 36 7.28 -10.49 2.30
C PRO A 36 8.44 -11.21 3.01
N GLU A 37 9.32 -10.43 3.61
CA GLU A 37 10.39 -10.94 4.46
C GLU A 37 9.80 -11.52 5.75
N GLN A 38 10.39 -12.63 6.24
CA GLN A 38 9.86 -13.40 7.37
C GLN A 38 9.78 -12.60 8.69
N ASP A 39 10.71 -11.69 8.91
CA ASP A 39 10.84 -10.88 10.12
C ASP A 39 10.11 -9.54 10.03
N ARG A 40 9.35 -9.29 8.97
CA ARG A 40 8.61 -8.05 8.76
C ARG A 40 7.13 -8.21 9.11
N ALA A 41 6.54 -7.11 9.57
CA ALA A 41 5.12 -7.08 9.84
C ALA A 41 4.31 -7.35 8.57
N PHE A 42 3.35 -8.26 8.68
CA PHE A 42 2.40 -8.60 7.65
C PHE A 42 1.00 -8.45 8.20
N LEU A 43 0.20 -7.56 7.59
CA LEU A 43 -1.16 -7.30 7.99
C LEU A 43 -2.12 -7.74 6.89
N GLU A 44 -3.17 -8.43 7.28
CA GLU A 44 -4.28 -8.73 6.39
C GLU A 44 -5.32 -7.63 6.49
N LYS A 45 -5.75 -7.12 5.36
CA LYS A 45 -6.87 -6.19 5.27
C LYS A 45 -8.04 -6.84 4.56
N VAL A 46 -9.23 -6.35 4.86
CA VAL A 46 -10.47 -6.92 4.34
C VAL A 46 -11.07 -6.10 3.21
N ARG A 47 -10.73 -4.82 3.11
CA ARG A 47 -11.30 -3.93 2.10
C ARG A 47 -10.50 -2.64 1.94
N HIS A 48 -10.00 -2.42 0.74
CA HIS A 48 -9.37 -1.19 0.26
C HIS A 48 -8.27 -0.63 1.16
N SER A 49 -8.60 0.35 2.02
CA SER A 49 -7.61 1.04 2.83
C SER A 49 -6.86 0.09 3.77
N ALA A 50 -5.55 0.26 3.83
CA ALA A 50 -4.68 -0.45 4.76
C ALA A 50 -5.00 -0.16 6.25
N PHE A 51 -5.71 0.93 6.52
CA PHE A 51 -6.10 1.31 7.89
C PHE A 51 -7.45 0.72 8.33
N TYR A 52 -8.30 0.34 7.36
CA TYR A 52 -9.65 -0.13 7.69
C TYR A 52 -9.61 -1.52 8.32
N ALA A 53 -10.10 -1.60 9.57
CA ALA A 53 -10.19 -2.83 10.36
C ALA A 53 -8.86 -3.59 10.49
N THR A 54 -7.74 -2.86 10.52
CA THR A 54 -6.40 -3.41 10.73
C THR A 54 -5.73 -2.75 11.93
N PRO A 55 -4.69 -3.38 12.51
CA PRO A 55 -3.90 -2.76 13.57
C PRO A 55 -2.86 -1.74 13.07
N LEU A 56 -2.94 -1.28 11.80
CA LEU A 56 -1.89 -0.43 11.22
C LEU A 56 -1.69 0.87 11.98
N SER A 57 -2.77 1.58 12.34
CA SER A 57 -2.66 2.83 13.11
C SER A 57 -1.93 2.63 14.43
N TYR A 58 -2.24 1.55 15.14
CA TYR A 58 -1.58 1.21 16.40
C TYR A 58 -0.08 0.93 16.17
N LEU A 59 0.24 0.11 15.17
CA LEU A 59 1.62 -0.25 14.83
C LEU A 59 2.45 0.99 14.46
N LEU A 60 1.91 1.89 13.65
CA LEU A 60 2.58 3.13 13.27
C LEU A 60 2.83 4.05 14.47
N THR A 61 1.89 4.09 15.41
CA THR A 61 2.05 4.83 16.67
C THR A 61 3.17 4.22 17.52
N GLN A 62 3.21 2.89 17.67
CA GLN A 62 4.29 2.21 18.40
C GLN A 62 5.67 2.44 17.79
N LEU A 63 5.73 2.61 16.47
CA LEU A 63 6.96 2.90 15.73
C LEU A 63 7.29 4.41 15.71
N GLU A 64 6.51 5.25 16.38
CA GLU A 64 6.66 6.71 16.37
C GLU A 64 6.75 7.30 14.95
N THR A 65 6.03 6.66 14.02
CA THR A 65 6.06 7.02 12.60
C THR A 65 5.41 8.37 12.37
N LYS A 66 6.05 9.23 11.59
CA LYS A 66 5.49 10.52 11.14
C LYS A 66 5.22 10.55 9.65
N ARG A 67 6.04 9.85 8.87
CA ARG A 67 5.96 9.78 7.41
C ARG A 67 5.81 8.34 6.96
N ILE A 68 4.92 8.12 5.99
CA ILE A 68 4.74 6.83 5.35
C ILE A 68 4.95 6.93 3.84
N ILE A 69 5.48 5.87 3.26
CA ILE A 69 5.61 5.71 1.82
C ILE A 69 4.66 4.59 1.41
N LEU A 70 3.71 4.90 0.52
CA LEU A 70 2.73 3.96 0.01
C LEU A 70 3.15 3.45 -1.35
N THR A 71 3.28 2.13 -1.47
CA THR A 71 3.59 1.43 -2.72
C THR A 71 2.63 0.28 -2.97
N GLY A 72 2.56 -0.21 -4.19
CA GLY A 72 1.75 -1.38 -4.55
C GLY A 72 0.56 -1.03 -5.43
N GLN A 73 -0.58 -1.68 -5.18
CA GLN A 73 -1.76 -1.57 -6.04
C GLN A 73 -3.06 -1.61 -5.22
N VAL A 74 -4.10 -1.05 -5.72
CA VAL A 74 -4.33 -0.34 -6.99
C VAL A 74 -4.27 1.17 -6.70
N THR A 75 -3.62 1.96 -7.57
CA THR A 75 -3.39 3.40 -7.36
C THR A 75 -4.67 4.15 -7.07
N GLU A 76 -5.72 3.91 -7.87
CA GLU A 76 -7.02 4.59 -7.79
C GLU A 76 -7.98 4.02 -6.74
N GLN A 77 -7.54 3.02 -5.96
CA GLN A 77 -8.33 2.42 -4.89
C GLN A 77 -7.53 2.30 -3.60
N CYS A 78 -6.91 1.15 -3.35
CA CYS A 78 -6.25 0.87 -2.06
C CYS A 78 -5.18 1.91 -1.71
N ILE A 79 -4.41 2.38 -2.67
CA ILE A 79 -3.38 3.41 -2.46
C ILE A 79 -4.04 4.75 -2.17
N LEU A 80 -4.99 5.20 -3.00
CA LEU A 80 -5.71 6.45 -2.81
C LEU A 80 -6.44 6.50 -1.47
N TYR A 81 -7.18 5.44 -1.13
CA TYR A 81 -7.96 5.39 0.12
C TYR A 81 -7.06 5.28 1.35
N SER A 82 -5.94 4.56 1.25
CA SER A 82 -4.94 4.53 2.33
C SER A 82 -4.25 5.89 2.50
N ALA A 83 -3.99 6.61 1.42
CA ALA A 83 -3.43 7.95 1.48
C ALA A 83 -4.39 8.94 2.17
N LEU A 84 -5.69 8.85 1.88
CA LEU A 84 -6.70 9.64 2.58
C LEU A 84 -6.72 9.33 4.08
N ASP A 85 -6.77 8.05 4.44
CA ASP A 85 -6.77 7.61 5.84
C ASP A 85 -5.51 8.05 6.59
N ALA A 86 -4.36 8.00 5.92
CA ALA A 86 -3.10 8.49 6.48
C ALA A 86 -3.12 10.02 6.68
N TYR A 87 -3.58 10.75 5.67
CA TYR A 87 -3.68 12.20 5.71
C TYR A 87 -4.57 12.71 6.85
N VAL A 88 -5.77 12.13 7.02
CA VAL A 88 -6.68 12.53 8.11
C VAL A 88 -6.16 12.15 9.50
N ARG A 89 -5.19 11.24 9.57
CA ARG A 89 -4.46 10.86 10.80
C ARG A 89 -3.16 11.66 10.99
N HIS A 90 -2.94 12.67 10.16
CA HIS A 90 -1.78 13.57 10.23
C HIS A 90 -0.42 12.92 9.91
N PHE A 91 -0.41 11.82 9.16
CA PHE A 91 0.84 11.31 8.59
C PHE A 91 1.24 12.13 7.36
N GLU A 92 2.54 12.36 7.20
CA GLU A 92 3.10 12.80 5.93
C GLU A 92 3.12 11.63 4.96
N VAL A 93 2.51 11.80 3.79
CA VAL A 93 2.36 10.74 2.79
C VAL A 93 3.29 10.98 1.61
N THR A 94 4.02 9.96 1.22
CA THR A 94 4.80 9.93 -0.02
C THR A 94 4.31 8.76 -0.88
N VAL A 95 4.10 9.01 -2.17
CA VAL A 95 3.68 8.00 -3.14
C VAL A 95 4.66 8.02 -4.31
N PRO A 96 5.54 7.00 -4.42
CA PRO A 96 6.39 6.85 -5.58
C PRO A 96 5.56 6.49 -6.81
N SER A 97 5.52 7.37 -7.80
CA SER A 97 4.67 7.21 -8.99
C SER A 97 5.03 6.01 -9.87
N ASP A 98 6.27 5.53 -9.77
CA ASP A 98 6.79 4.36 -10.46
C ASP A 98 6.80 3.07 -9.60
N ALA A 99 6.25 3.13 -8.39
CA ALA A 99 6.08 1.98 -7.50
C ALA A 99 4.61 1.74 -7.10
N VAL A 100 3.68 2.27 -7.87
CA VAL A 100 2.24 2.00 -7.76
C VAL A 100 1.67 1.59 -9.13
N ALA A 101 0.70 0.70 -9.13
CA ALA A 101 0.07 0.20 -10.34
C ALA A 101 -1.44 0.46 -10.32
N HIS A 102 -1.98 0.86 -11.46
CA HIS A 102 -3.40 1.14 -11.68
C HIS A 102 -4.08 0.02 -12.48
N ILE A 103 -5.40 0.00 -12.45
CA ILE A 103 -6.23 -0.78 -13.38
C ILE A 103 -6.59 0.11 -14.59
N ASP A 104 -7.11 1.30 -14.31
CA ASP A 104 -7.45 2.31 -15.31
C ASP A 104 -6.41 3.44 -15.27
N ALA A 105 -5.77 3.71 -16.42
CA ALA A 105 -4.67 4.68 -16.50
C ALA A 105 -5.13 6.12 -16.20
N ASP A 106 -6.33 6.51 -16.64
CA ASP A 106 -6.86 7.85 -16.41
C ASP A 106 -7.24 8.03 -14.94
N LEU A 107 -7.86 7.02 -14.34
CA LEU A 107 -8.18 7.04 -12.91
C LEU A 107 -6.91 7.00 -12.04
N GLY A 108 -5.89 6.24 -12.44
CA GLY A 108 -4.61 6.21 -11.76
C GLY A 108 -3.92 7.57 -11.76
N THR A 109 -3.90 8.25 -12.92
CA THR A 109 -3.38 9.61 -13.06
C THR A 109 -4.16 10.60 -12.21
N ALA A 110 -5.50 10.53 -12.25
CA ALA A 110 -6.37 11.37 -11.43
C ALA A 110 -6.12 11.14 -9.94
N ALA A 111 -5.98 9.89 -9.51
CA ALA A 111 -5.69 9.54 -8.11
C ALA A 111 -4.37 10.17 -7.62
N LEU A 112 -3.29 10.09 -8.40
CA LEU A 112 -2.01 10.73 -8.06
C LEU A 112 -2.14 12.24 -7.94
N ARG A 113 -2.91 12.87 -8.84
CA ARG A 113 -3.22 14.31 -8.76
C ARG A 113 -4.01 14.68 -7.51
N MET A 114 -5.03 13.88 -7.15
CA MET A 114 -5.83 14.07 -5.94
C MET A 114 -4.97 13.94 -4.68
N MET A 115 -4.14 12.93 -4.60
CA MET A 115 -3.23 12.75 -3.46
C MET A 115 -2.31 13.95 -3.28
N LYS A 116 -1.71 14.43 -4.38
CA LYS A 116 -0.84 15.60 -4.36
C LYS A 116 -1.59 16.88 -3.97
N SER A 117 -2.74 17.13 -4.58
CA SER A 117 -3.47 18.40 -4.43
C SER A 117 -4.30 18.48 -3.16
N ASN A 118 -4.99 17.39 -2.80
CA ASN A 118 -5.99 17.39 -1.73
C ASN A 118 -5.45 16.85 -0.40
N MET A 119 -4.43 15.98 -0.46
CA MET A 119 -3.87 15.29 0.72
C MET A 119 -2.43 15.72 1.02
N ARG A 120 -1.91 16.70 0.28
CA ARG A 120 -0.53 17.20 0.42
C ARG A 120 0.53 16.09 0.32
N ALA A 121 0.22 15.01 -0.39
CA ALA A 121 1.16 13.93 -0.58
C ALA A 121 2.31 14.37 -1.49
N THR A 122 3.52 13.90 -1.18
CA THR A 122 4.65 13.98 -2.08
C THR A 122 4.50 12.88 -3.13
N VAL A 123 4.29 13.26 -4.38
CA VAL A 123 4.27 12.32 -5.52
C VAL A 123 5.52 12.56 -6.34
N ALA A 124 6.42 11.60 -6.35
CA ALA A 124 7.73 11.69 -7.00
C ALA A 124 8.15 10.31 -7.50
N ARG A 125 9.24 10.20 -8.23
CA ARG A 125 9.81 8.90 -8.59
C ARG A 125 10.52 8.27 -7.39
N THR A 126 10.64 6.94 -7.38
CA THR A 126 11.30 6.19 -6.29
C THR A 126 12.70 6.76 -5.98
N ALA A 127 13.47 7.09 -7.01
CA ALA A 127 14.81 7.66 -6.85
C ALA A 127 14.85 8.96 -6.03
N ASP A 128 13.76 9.72 -6.02
CA ASP A 128 13.65 11.03 -5.36
C ASP A 128 12.95 10.94 -3.99
N CYS A 129 12.33 9.79 -3.67
CA CYS A 129 11.55 9.63 -2.44
C CYS A 129 12.40 9.35 -1.20
N LEU A 130 13.61 8.83 -1.38
CA LEU A 130 14.50 8.38 -0.31
C LEU A 130 15.68 9.33 -0.08
N SER A 131 15.74 10.41 -0.83
CA SER A 131 16.77 11.45 -0.68
C SER A 131 16.47 12.41 0.47
#